data_2222e6f1367eee956bd7b2a58bc3c3c3
#
_entry.id   2222e6f1367eee956bd7b2a58bc3c3c3
#
_cell.length_a   1.000
_cell.length_b   1.000
_cell.length_c   1.000
_cell.angle_alpha   90.00
_cell.angle_beta   90.00
_cell.angle_gamma   90.00
#
_symmetry.space_group_name_H-M   'P 1'
#
loop_
_entity.id
_entity.type
_entity.pdbx_description
1 polymer ?
#
loop_
_entity_poly.entity_id
_entity_poly.type
_entity_poly.pdbx_seq_one_letter_code
_entity_poly.pdbx_strand_id
1 'polypeptide(L)'
;MNPESEILFAESKQDRSLKTMSDILQAAEKLALEADPALFTSRSLAQRSGYSLGTLVRRLGSVENVFLWAIKKGRSSLLNEFALNIAHFDPDVSVQKFAEDMVDSAFANIQKVNPKVMRFFESRFTKRDGLPADYFSYWDCFVEPYLESAQSNKTDTFRQMTKDEATLIIRHLCLMGERPFVEGNPIAGTAEHRRILVDAITRLLGK
;
A
#
# COMPACT_ATOMS: atom_id res chain seq x y z
N MET A 1 -5.68 -12.82 13.94
CA MET A 1 -4.31 -13.40 13.87
C MET A 1 -3.48 -12.42 13.06
N ASN A 2 -2.45 -11.84 13.66
CA ASN A 2 -1.68 -10.75 13.03
C ASN A 2 -0.93 -11.31 11.80
N PRO A 3 -1.18 -10.81 10.55
CA PRO A 3 -0.47 -11.31 9.37
C PRO A 3 1.05 -11.08 9.40
N GLU A 4 1.55 -10.36 10.41
CA GLU A 4 2.99 -10.22 10.66
C GLU A 4 3.65 -11.51 11.17
N SER A 5 2.87 -12.47 11.70
CA SER A 5 3.41 -13.68 12.31
C SER A 5 3.78 -14.80 11.31
N GLU A 6 3.45 -14.69 10.03
CA GLU A 6 3.68 -15.76 9.05
C GLU A 6 4.91 -15.58 8.14
N ILE A 7 5.62 -14.46 8.23
CA ILE A 7 6.91 -14.31 7.53
C ILE A 7 8.03 -14.65 8.53
N LEU A 8 8.16 -15.93 8.88
CA LEU A 8 9.23 -16.41 9.75
C LEU A 8 10.54 -16.46 8.94
N PHE A 9 11.41 -15.49 9.19
CA PHE A 9 12.83 -15.62 8.86
C PHE A 9 13.52 -16.40 9.97
N ALA A 10 14.40 -17.34 9.61
CA ALA A 10 15.21 -18.04 10.60
C ALA A 10 16.05 -17.01 11.38
N GLU A 11 15.80 -16.83 12.67
CA GLU A 11 16.56 -15.93 13.53
C GLU A 11 18.04 -16.34 13.53
N SER A 12 18.88 -15.40 13.26
CA SER A 12 20.33 -15.58 13.22
C SER A 12 21.00 -14.79 14.34
N LYS A 13 21.77 -15.47 15.17
CA LYS A 13 22.40 -14.93 16.38
C LYS A 13 23.75 -14.24 16.19
N GLN A 14 24.21 -13.99 14.94
CA GLN A 14 25.53 -13.38 14.68
C GLN A 14 25.43 -12.14 13.76
N ASP A 15 26.21 -11.09 14.02
CA ASP A 15 26.22 -9.83 13.27
C ASP A 15 26.40 -10.00 11.74
N ARG A 16 27.29 -10.91 11.31
CA ARG A 16 27.46 -11.24 9.89
C ARG A 16 26.19 -11.81 9.27
N SER A 17 25.43 -12.51 10.04
CA SER A 17 24.17 -13.12 9.62
C SER A 17 23.07 -12.07 9.46
N LEU A 18 23.01 -11.11 10.38
CA LEU A 18 22.08 -9.97 10.33
C LEU A 18 22.38 -9.09 9.11
N LYS A 19 23.67 -8.81 8.85
CA LYS A 19 24.07 -8.06 7.66
C LYS A 19 23.65 -8.78 6.38
N THR A 20 23.94 -10.07 6.24
CA THR A 20 23.56 -10.86 5.07
C THR A 20 22.05 -10.82 4.83
N MET A 21 21.24 -10.96 5.91
CA MET A 21 19.79 -10.88 5.81
C MET A 21 19.34 -9.51 5.35
N SER A 22 19.89 -8.44 5.95
CA SER A 22 19.59 -7.06 5.56
C SER A 22 19.89 -6.79 4.09
N ASP A 23 21.07 -7.21 3.59
CA ASP A 23 21.46 -7.04 2.19
C ASP A 23 20.49 -7.77 1.23
N ILE A 24 20.08 -9.00 1.59
CA ILE A 24 19.12 -9.77 0.79
C ILE A 24 17.74 -9.11 0.78
N LEU A 25 17.25 -8.65 1.93
CA LEU A 25 15.97 -7.96 2.03
C LEU A 25 15.98 -6.64 1.23
N GLN A 26 17.07 -5.88 1.31
CA GLN A 26 17.21 -4.66 0.51
C GLN A 26 17.22 -4.95 -1.00
N ALA A 27 17.87 -6.02 -1.42
CA ALA A 27 17.85 -6.45 -2.82
C ALA A 27 16.44 -6.87 -3.28
N ALA A 28 15.68 -7.54 -2.41
CA ALA A 28 14.29 -7.90 -2.68
C ALA A 28 13.37 -6.68 -2.78
N GLU A 29 13.53 -5.68 -1.91
CA GLU A 29 12.79 -4.42 -1.98
C GLU A 29 13.02 -3.72 -3.32
N LYS A 30 14.27 -3.59 -3.74
CA LYS A 30 14.60 -2.99 -5.04
C LYS A 30 14.00 -3.76 -6.22
N LEU A 31 14.08 -5.10 -6.20
CA LEU A 31 13.45 -5.92 -7.23
C LEU A 31 11.92 -5.78 -7.22
N ALA A 32 11.28 -5.75 -6.05
CA ALA A 32 9.83 -5.59 -5.93
C ALA A 32 9.33 -4.25 -6.49
N LEU A 33 10.13 -3.19 -6.41
CA LEU A 33 9.79 -1.87 -6.94
C LEU A 33 10.04 -1.76 -8.46
N GLU A 34 11.13 -2.34 -8.95
CA GLU A 34 11.66 -2.09 -10.30
C GLU A 34 11.23 -3.16 -11.32
N ALA A 35 10.94 -4.39 -10.88
CA ALA A 35 10.86 -5.54 -11.77
C ALA A 35 9.44 -6.07 -12.01
N ASP A 36 9.26 -6.76 -13.15
CA ASP A 36 8.09 -7.59 -13.39
C ASP A 36 8.11 -8.77 -12.39
N PRO A 37 6.96 -9.16 -11.80
CA PRO A 37 6.86 -10.34 -10.93
C PRO A 37 7.40 -11.65 -11.51
N ALA A 38 7.49 -11.77 -12.83
CA ALA A 38 8.16 -12.88 -13.48
C ALA A 38 9.65 -13.00 -13.11
N LEU A 39 10.25 -11.90 -12.66
CA LEU A 39 11.63 -11.84 -12.17
C LEU A 39 11.78 -12.09 -10.67
N PHE A 40 10.69 -12.34 -9.95
CA PHE A 40 10.72 -12.66 -8.52
C PHE A 40 11.19 -14.11 -8.30
N THR A 41 12.43 -14.36 -8.64
CA THR A 41 13.06 -15.68 -8.58
C THR A 41 14.28 -15.69 -7.68
N SER A 42 14.65 -16.89 -7.17
CA SER A 42 15.87 -17.07 -6.39
C SER A 42 17.12 -16.64 -7.15
N ARG A 43 17.12 -16.84 -8.48
CA ARG A 43 18.25 -16.46 -9.34
C ARG A 43 18.39 -14.94 -9.44
N SER A 44 17.31 -14.22 -9.69
CA SER A 44 17.32 -12.75 -9.75
C SER A 44 17.71 -12.15 -8.41
N LEU A 45 17.20 -12.72 -7.30
CA LEU A 45 17.55 -12.26 -5.96
C LEU A 45 19.04 -12.54 -5.64
N ALA A 46 19.58 -13.71 -6.02
CA ALA A 46 20.98 -14.03 -5.87
C ALA A 46 21.88 -13.05 -6.64
N GLN A 47 21.54 -12.80 -7.90
CA GLN A 47 22.26 -11.84 -8.74
C GLN A 47 22.25 -10.42 -8.16
N ARG A 48 21.08 -9.96 -7.69
CA ARG A 48 20.90 -8.60 -7.16
C ARG A 48 21.55 -8.40 -5.80
N SER A 49 21.49 -9.42 -4.92
CA SER A 49 22.06 -9.37 -3.57
C SER A 49 23.55 -9.68 -3.50
N GLY A 50 24.11 -10.29 -4.56
CA GLY A 50 25.50 -10.77 -4.58
C GLY A 50 25.76 -12.04 -3.78
N TYR A 51 24.70 -12.71 -3.27
CA TYR A 51 24.82 -13.96 -2.51
C TYR A 51 24.49 -15.20 -3.34
N SER A 52 25.07 -16.34 -2.99
CA SER A 52 24.78 -17.60 -3.68
C SER A 52 23.37 -18.11 -3.43
N LEU A 53 22.81 -18.87 -4.37
CA LEU A 53 21.52 -19.55 -4.20
C LEU A 53 21.46 -20.40 -2.91
N GLY A 54 22.53 -21.11 -2.59
CA GLY A 54 22.62 -21.90 -1.36
C GLY A 54 22.53 -21.05 -0.09
N THR A 55 23.08 -19.84 -0.11
CA THR A 55 22.95 -18.88 0.97
C THR A 55 21.50 -18.40 1.11
N LEU A 56 20.83 -18.08 0.00
CA LEU A 56 19.43 -17.66 0.01
C LEU A 56 18.51 -18.75 0.58
N VAL A 57 18.58 -19.96 0.03
CA VAL A 57 17.73 -21.09 0.49
C VAL A 57 17.91 -21.36 1.97
N ARG A 58 19.16 -21.40 2.44
CA ARG A 58 19.46 -21.65 3.87
C ARG A 58 18.95 -20.54 4.80
N ARG A 59 18.89 -19.28 4.31
CA ARG A 59 18.55 -18.12 5.14
C ARG A 59 17.07 -17.77 5.11
N LEU A 60 16.43 -17.94 3.98
CA LEU A 60 15.11 -17.37 3.71
C LEU A 60 13.96 -18.40 3.78
N GLY A 61 14.28 -19.68 3.66
CA GLY A 61 13.26 -20.73 3.53
C GLY A 61 12.44 -20.61 2.26
N SER A 62 11.77 -19.48 2.05
CA SER A 62 10.97 -19.20 0.85
C SER A 62 11.32 -17.84 0.25
N VAL A 63 11.77 -17.84 -1.00
CA VAL A 63 12.04 -16.61 -1.77
C VAL A 63 10.75 -15.86 -2.07
N GLU A 64 9.65 -16.56 -2.28
CA GLU A 64 8.35 -15.95 -2.48
C GLU A 64 7.93 -15.09 -1.28
N ASN A 65 8.07 -15.62 -0.06
CA ASN A 65 7.76 -14.87 1.16
C ASN A 65 8.59 -13.60 1.30
N VAL A 66 9.85 -13.63 0.85
CA VAL A 66 10.71 -12.42 0.85
C VAL A 66 10.18 -11.35 -0.06
N PHE A 67 9.74 -11.70 -1.27
CA PHE A 67 9.12 -10.74 -2.19
C PHE A 67 7.77 -10.23 -1.66
N LEU A 68 6.94 -11.08 -1.09
CA LEU A 68 5.68 -10.64 -0.46
C LEU A 68 5.94 -9.67 0.69
N TRP A 69 6.94 -9.94 1.52
CA TRP A 69 7.37 -9.03 2.57
C TRP A 69 7.87 -7.69 2.00
N ALA A 70 8.70 -7.71 0.96
CA ALA A 70 9.22 -6.50 0.31
C ALA A 70 8.09 -5.63 -0.28
N ILE A 71 7.11 -6.25 -0.94
CA ILE A 71 5.93 -5.57 -1.49
C ILE A 71 5.11 -4.96 -0.35
N LYS A 72 4.85 -5.72 0.73
CA LYS A 72 4.10 -5.25 1.90
C LYS A 72 4.78 -4.04 2.53
N LYS A 73 6.11 -4.10 2.73
CA LYS A 73 6.90 -3.01 3.31
C LYS A 73 6.86 -1.75 2.43
N GLY A 74 7.08 -1.90 1.13
CA GLY A 74 6.99 -0.78 0.18
C GLY A 74 5.60 -0.12 0.18
N ARG A 75 4.54 -0.94 0.19
CA ARG A 75 3.16 -0.46 0.29
C ARG A 75 2.91 0.30 1.59
N SER A 76 3.32 -0.25 2.73
CA SER A 76 3.14 0.42 4.03
C SER A 76 3.85 1.77 4.09
N SER A 77 5.05 1.89 3.50
CA SER A 77 5.76 3.18 3.44
C SER A 77 5.01 4.23 2.64
N LEU A 78 4.45 3.85 1.46
CA LEU A 78 3.65 4.76 0.63
C LEU A 78 2.34 5.18 1.34
N LEU A 79 1.68 4.25 2.03
CA LEU A 79 0.45 4.54 2.78
C LEU A 79 0.72 5.48 3.96
N ASN A 80 1.81 5.26 4.69
CA ASN A 80 2.20 6.14 5.79
C ASN A 80 2.52 7.57 5.32
N GLU A 81 3.23 7.71 4.20
CA GLU A 81 3.48 9.02 3.59
C GLU A 81 2.16 9.72 3.21
N PHE A 82 1.22 8.99 2.62
CA PHE A 82 -0.09 9.52 2.27
C PHE A 82 -0.93 9.89 3.51
N ALA A 83 -0.87 9.08 4.58
CA ALA A 83 -1.52 9.39 5.86
C ALA A 83 -0.99 10.69 6.48
N LEU A 84 0.32 10.94 6.38
CA LEU A 84 0.92 12.20 6.82
C LEU A 84 0.41 13.40 6.01
N ASN A 85 0.20 13.25 4.72
CA ASN A 85 -0.38 14.32 3.88
C ASN A 85 -1.83 14.64 4.31
N ILE A 86 -2.61 13.63 4.70
CA ILE A 86 -3.95 13.83 5.24
C ILE A 86 -3.87 14.57 6.59
N ALA A 87 -2.99 14.14 7.50
CA ALA A 87 -2.84 14.72 8.84
C ALA A 87 -2.40 16.20 8.81
N HIS A 88 -1.64 16.57 7.79
CA HIS A 88 -1.13 17.95 7.64
C HIS A 88 -1.90 18.77 6.60
N PHE A 89 -3.12 18.36 6.29
CA PHE A 89 -3.95 19.10 5.35
C PHE A 89 -4.31 20.49 5.89
N ASP A 90 -4.25 21.50 5.00
CA ASP A 90 -4.53 22.89 5.36
C ASP A 90 -5.97 23.05 5.89
N PRO A 91 -6.16 23.49 7.15
CA PRO A 91 -7.48 23.61 7.74
C PRO A 91 -8.37 24.70 7.10
N ASP A 92 -7.81 25.58 6.29
CA ASP A 92 -8.52 26.68 5.66
C ASP A 92 -9.07 26.34 4.24
N VAL A 93 -8.89 25.07 3.77
CA VAL A 93 -9.42 24.61 2.49
C VAL A 93 -10.66 23.72 2.62
N SER A 94 -11.54 23.82 1.60
CA SER A 94 -12.80 23.08 1.57
C SER A 94 -12.61 21.59 1.31
N VAL A 95 -13.66 20.79 1.60
CA VAL A 95 -13.70 19.36 1.26
C VAL A 95 -13.52 19.11 -0.23
N GLN A 96 -14.00 19.99 -1.09
CA GLN A 96 -13.79 19.91 -2.54
C GLN A 96 -12.29 19.98 -2.89
N LYS A 97 -11.59 20.97 -2.37
CA LYS A 97 -10.15 21.13 -2.60
C LYS A 97 -9.35 19.97 -1.98
N PHE A 98 -9.75 19.52 -0.78
CA PHE A 98 -9.20 18.30 -0.17
C PHE A 98 -9.34 17.10 -1.10
N ALA A 99 -10.53 16.87 -1.68
CA ALA A 99 -10.79 15.77 -2.59
C ALA A 99 -9.89 15.83 -3.83
N GLU A 100 -9.74 17.01 -4.43
CA GLU A 100 -8.88 17.23 -5.59
C GLU A 100 -7.42 16.90 -5.30
N ASP A 101 -6.86 17.44 -4.20
CA ASP A 101 -5.46 17.24 -3.82
C ASP A 101 -5.17 15.78 -3.44
N MET A 102 -6.10 15.13 -2.72
CA MET A 102 -5.96 13.72 -2.35
C MET A 102 -6.00 12.80 -3.57
N VAL A 103 -6.90 13.04 -4.52
CA VAL A 103 -6.98 12.23 -5.75
C VAL A 103 -5.73 12.40 -6.60
N ASP A 104 -5.25 13.63 -6.77
CA ASP A 104 -4.05 13.90 -7.56
C ASP A 104 -2.81 13.25 -6.93
N SER A 105 -2.66 13.35 -5.62
CA SER A 105 -1.59 12.69 -4.86
C SER A 105 -1.70 11.16 -4.93
N ALA A 106 -2.91 10.61 -4.76
CA ALA A 106 -3.14 9.17 -4.83
C ALA A 106 -2.79 8.62 -6.22
N PHE A 107 -3.25 9.26 -7.30
CA PHE A 107 -2.94 8.83 -8.67
C PHE A 107 -1.45 8.91 -8.97
N ALA A 108 -0.77 9.99 -8.55
CA ALA A 108 0.68 10.12 -8.70
C ALA A 108 1.46 9.00 -7.97
N ASN A 109 0.97 8.54 -6.82
CA ASN A 109 1.59 7.45 -6.07
C ASN A 109 1.26 6.06 -6.64
N ILE A 110 0.01 5.82 -7.02
CA ILE A 110 -0.41 4.54 -7.61
C ILE A 110 0.31 4.29 -8.94
N GLN A 111 0.50 5.31 -9.77
CA GLN A 111 1.20 5.21 -11.05
C GLN A 111 2.69 4.81 -10.92
N LYS A 112 3.30 5.02 -9.75
CA LYS A 112 4.67 4.55 -9.46
C LYS A 112 4.74 3.04 -9.21
N VAL A 113 3.61 2.41 -8.92
CA VAL A 113 3.54 0.98 -8.58
C VAL A 113 3.19 0.18 -9.83
N ASN A 114 3.98 -0.85 -10.14
CA ASN A 114 3.66 -1.77 -11.23
C ASN A 114 2.38 -2.56 -10.91
N PRO A 115 1.30 -2.43 -11.70
CA PRO A 115 0.05 -3.16 -11.44
C PRO A 115 0.20 -4.68 -11.40
N LYS A 116 1.20 -5.24 -12.10
CA LYS A 116 1.50 -6.68 -12.05
C LYS A 116 2.00 -7.10 -10.67
N VAL A 117 2.74 -6.23 -9.97
CA VAL A 117 3.20 -6.48 -8.59
C VAL A 117 2.01 -6.56 -7.64
N MET A 118 1.07 -5.65 -7.77
CA MET A 118 -0.16 -5.66 -6.96
C MET A 118 -0.98 -6.92 -7.21
N ARG A 119 -1.22 -7.29 -8.48
CA ARG A 119 -1.91 -8.54 -8.84
C ARG A 119 -1.18 -9.78 -8.34
N PHE A 120 0.14 -9.81 -8.43
CA PHE A 120 0.95 -10.90 -7.88
C PHE A 120 0.71 -11.03 -6.37
N PHE A 121 0.80 -9.93 -5.63
CA PHE A 121 0.57 -9.90 -4.19
C PHE A 121 -0.83 -10.42 -3.83
N GLU A 122 -1.88 -9.86 -4.42
CA GLU A 122 -3.26 -10.29 -4.19
C GLU A 122 -3.48 -11.77 -4.51
N SER A 123 -2.93 -12.26 -5.63
CA SER A 123 -3.11 -13.66 -6.05
C SER A 123 -2.55 -14.68 -5.06
N ARG A 124 -1.61 -14.29 -4.21
CA ARG A 124 -1.02 -15.17 -3.20
C ARG A 124 -1.90 -15.28 -1.96
N PHE A 125 -2.63 -14.24 -1.61
CA PHE A 125 -3.59 -14.28 -0.51
C PHE A 125 -4.89 -14.99 -0.89
N THR A 126 -5.38 -14.81 -2.11
CA THR A 126 -6.63 -15.41 -2.57
C THR A 126 -6.55 -16.92 -2.85
N LYS A 127 -5.35 -17.46 -3.08
CA LYS A 127 -5.18 -18.90 -3.40
C LYS A 127 -5.28 -19.83 -2.21
N ARG A 128 -5.12 -19.36 -0.98
CA ARG A 128 -5.11 -20.24 0.21
C ARG A 128 -6.55 -20.52 0.68
N ASP A 129 -7.22 -19.53 1.25
CA ASP A 129 -8.54 -19.69 1.86
C ASP A 129 -9.47 -18.48 1.62
N GLY A 130 -9.26 -17.78 0.50
CA GLY A 130 -9.89 -16.49 0.24
C GLY A 130 -9.10 -15.33 0.86
N LEU A 131 -9.65 -14.11 0.75
CA LEU A 131 -9.04 -12.94 1.36
C LEU A 131 -9.16 -13.01 2.89
N PRO A 132 -8.08 -12.74 3.66
CA PRO A 132 -8.17 -12.57 5.10
C PRO A 132 -9.26 -11.55 5.47
N ALA A 133 -9.92 -11.75 6.61
CA ALA A 133 -11.00 -10.85 7.07
C ALA A 133 -10.55 -9.40 7.22
N ASP A 134 -9.26 -9.19 7.49
CA ASP A 134 -8.61 -7.89 7.66
C ASP A 134 -7.83 -7.41 6.41
N TYR A 135 -8.02 -8.07 5.27
CA TYR A 135 -7.25 -7.77 4.05
C TYR A 135 -7.26 -6.29 3.66
N PHE A 136 -8.39 -5.62 3.84
CA PHE A 136 -8.55 -4.20 3.52
C PHE A 136 -8.24 -3.25 4.68
N SER A 137 -7.84 -3.76 5.84
CA SER A 137 -7.54 -2.93 7.03
C SER A 137 -6.29 -2.06 6.87
N TYR A 138 -5.47 -2.30 5.87
CA TYR A 138 -4.30 -1.47 5.61
C TYR A 138 -4.63 -0.01 5.23
N TRP A 139 -5.86 0.28 4.80
CA TRP A 139 -6.33 1.65 4.58
C TRP A 139 -6.82 2.35 5.85
N ASP A 140 -6.96 1.61 6.95
CA ASP A 140 -7.43 2.18 8.23
C ASP A 140 -6.44 3.21 8.81
N CYS A 141 -5.19 3.18 8.34
CA CYS A 141 -4.19 4.20 8.68
C CYS A 141 -4.58 5.63 8.25
N PHE A 142 -5.57 5.78 7.38
CA PHE A 142 -6.08 7.09 6.95
C PHE A 142 -7.22 7.62 7.82
N VAL A 143 -7.83 6.77 8.64
CA VAL A 143 -9.08 7.11 9.36
C VAL A 143 -8.83 8.18 10.42
N GLU A 144 -7.89 7.94 11.35
CA GLU A 144 -7.60 8.91 12.41
C GLU A 144 -7.05 10.24 11.83
N PRO A 145 -6.04 10.22 10.90
CA PRO A 145 -5.59 11.45 10.26
C PRO A 145 -6.71 12.25 9.59
N TYR A 146 -7.66 11.56 8.94
CA TYR A 146 -8.81 12.22 8.33
C TYR A 146 -9.74 12.84 9.39
N LEU A 147 -10.09 12.10 10.45
CA LEU A 147 -11.00 12.60 11.50
C LEU A 147 -10.40 13.82 12.21
N GLU A 148 -9.12 13.79 12.52
CA GLU A 148 -8.41 14.93 13.13
C GLU A 148 -8.38 16.15 12.19
N SER A 149 -8.08 15.96 10.91
CA SER A 149 -8.11 17.03 9.91
C SER A 149 -9.50 17.61 9.71
N ALA A 150 -10.53 16.76 9.62
CA ALA A 150 -11.92 17.20 9.47
C ALA A 150 -12.42 17.96 10.70
N GLN A 151 -12.02 17.54 11.91
CA GLN A 151 -12.38 18.22 13.16
C GLN A 151 -11.69 19.58 13.28
N SER A 152 -10.45 19.71 12.83
CA SER A 152 -9.69 20.96 12.89
C SER A 152 -9.98 21.92 11.73
N ASN A 153 -10.77 21.48 10.73
CA ASN A 153 -11.08 22.28 9.54
C ASN A 153 -11.98 23.46 9.90
N LYS A 154 -11.66 24.63 9.33
CA LYS A 154 -12.32 25.92 9.62
C LYS A 154 -13.37 26.31 8.58
N THR A 155 -13.46 25.57 7.45
CA THR A 155 -14.37 25.95 6.35
C THR A 155 -15.81 25.49 6.55
N ASP A 156 -16.07 24.68 7.57
CA ASP A 156 -17.38 24.08 7.85
C ASP A 156 -17.97 23.23 6.69
N THR A 157 -17.10 22.76 5.79
CA THR A 157 -17.52 21.95 4.63
C THR A 157 -17.45 20.45 4.86
N PHE A 158 -16.74 19.98 5.89
CA PHE A 158 -16.60 18.57 6.22
C PHE A 158 -17.75 18.08 7.10
N ARG A 159 -18.24 16.89 6.77
CA ARG A 159 -19.25 16.19 7.58
C ARG A 159 -18.61 15.57 8.81
N GLN A 160 -19.24 15.74 9.97
CA GLN A 160 -18.86 14.99 11.17
C GLN A 160 -19.35 13.54 11.05
N MET A 161 -18.51 12.57 11.40
CA MET A 161 -18.86 11.15 11.34
C MET A 161 -18.18 10.36 12.46
N THR A 162 -18.70 9.18 12.75
CA THR A 162 -18.08 8.25 13.67
C THR A 162 -16.84 7.58 13.03
N LYS A 163 -15.99 7.01 13.86
CA LYS A 163 -14.83 6.24 13.39
C LYS A 163 -15.25 5.08 12.49
N ASP A 164 -16.30 4.35 12.85
CA ASP A 164 -16.78 3.19 12.07
C ASP A 164 -17.30 3.64 10.70
N GLU A 165 -18.05 4.73 10.65
CA GLU A 165 -18.53 5.32 9.40
C GLU A 165 -17.38 5.78 8.53
N ALA A 166 -16.40 6.50 9.08
CA ALA A 166 -15.21 6.94 8.38
C ALA A 166 -14.41 5.75 7.83
N THR A 167 -14.26 4.67 8.62
CA THR A 167 -13.58 3.45 8.19
C THR A 167 -14.23 2.84 6.95
N LEU A 168 -15.56 2.68 6.96
CA LEU A 168 -16.28 2.12 5.81
C LEU A 168 -16.14 3.00 4.57
N ILE A 169 -16.33 4.30 4.71
CA ILE A 169 -16.27 5.26 3.59
C ILE A 169 -14.85 5.30 3.01
N ILE A 170 -13.83 5.45 3.84
CA ILE A 170 -12.44 5.55 3.40
C ILE A 170 -12.00 4.28 2.67
N ARG A 171 -12.31 3.09 3.18
CA ARG A 171 -12.02 1.83 2.50
C ARG A 171 -12.64 1.79 1.10
N HIS A 172 -13.90 2.21 0.93
CA HIS A 172 -14.57 2.23 -0.37
C HIS A 172 -13.97 3.27 -1.32
N LEU A 173 -13.65 4.46 -0.84
CA LEU A 173 -12.99 5.49 -1.64
C LEU A 173 -11.60 5.04 -2.13
N CYS A 174 -10.83 4.39 -1.25
CA CYS A 174 -9.53 3.81 -1.62
C CYS A 174 -9.67 2.72 -2.68
N LEU A 175 -10.68 1.84 -2.55
CA LEU A 175 -10.99 0.83 -3.57
C LEU A 175 -11.36 1.46 -4.91
N MET A 176 -12.19 2.49 -4.93
CA MET A 176 -12.55 3.21 -6.16
C MET A 176 -11.32 3.82 -6.84
N GLY A 177 -10.36 4.33 -6.06
CA GLY A 177 -9.13 4.90 -6.59
C GLY A 177 -8.14 3.86 -7.10
N GLU A 178 -7.91 2.78 -6.36
CA GLU A 178 -6.85 1.80 -6.64
C GLU A 178 -7.29 0.73 -7.65
N ARG A 179 -8.51 0.23 -7.55
CA ARG A 179 -8.99 -0.95 -8.29
C ARG A 179 -8.84 -0.85 -9.81
N PRO A 180 -9.22 0.26 -10.46
CA PRO A 180 -9.06 0.42 -11.90
C PRO A 180 -7.61 0.24 -12.38
N PHE A 181 -6.62 0.74 -11.61
CA PHE A 181 -5.20 0.55 -11.94
C PHE A 181 -4.77 -0.90 -11.83
N VAL A 182 -5.15 -1.59 -10.75
CA VAL A 182 -4.81 -2.99 -10.53
C VAL A 182 -5.40 -3.89 -11.59
N GLU A 183 -6.63 -3.64 -12.01
CA GLU A 183 -7.33 -4.41 -13.04
C GLU A 183 -6.90 -4.09 -14.46
N GLY A 184 -6.23 -2.95 -14.68
CA GLY A 184 -5.89 -2.46 -16.01
C GLY A 184 -7.12 -1.93 -16.75
N ASN A 185 -8.10 -1.40 -16.00
CA ASN A 185 -9.29 -0.78 -16.58
C ASN A 185 -8.90 0.47 -17.39
N PRO A 186 -9.41 0.67 -18.62
CA PRO A 186 -9.09 1.84 -19.44
C PRO A 186 -9.39 3.19 -18.80
N ILE A 187 -10.31 3.24 -17.83
CA ILE A 187 -10.62 4.47 -17.09
C ILE A 187 -9.51 4.90 -16.12
N ALA A 188 -8.62 3.98 -15.73
CA ALA A 188 -7.62 4.20 -14.70
C ALA A 188 -6.75 5.44 -14.97
N GLY A 189 -6.75 6.40 -14.06
CA GLY A 189 -5.94 7.62 -14.14
C GLY A 189 -6.41 8.64 -15.19
N THR A 190 -7.54 8.43 -15.86
CA THR A 190 -8.11 9.40 -16.79
C THR A 190 -8.77 10.58 -16.06
N ALA A 191 -9.01 11.67 -16.78
CA ALA A 191 -9.77 12.81 -16.25
C ALA A 191 -11.17 12.40 -15.74
N GLU A 192 -11.79 11.42 -16.39
CA GLU A 192 -13.09 10.89 -15.97
C GLU A 192 -13.00 10.11 -14.66
N HIS A 193 -11.98 9.25 -14.49
CA HIS A 193 -11.75 8.57 -13.21
C HIS A 193 -11.50 9.58 -12.07
N ARG A 194 -10.68 10.60 -12.34
CA ARG A 194 -10.43 11.70 -11.40
C ARG A 194 -11.73 12.40 -11.00
N ARG A 195 -12.53 12.80 -11.99
CA ARG A 195 -13.82 13.50 -11.76
C ARG A 195 -14.76 12.67 -10.88
N ILE A 196 -14.92 11.38 -11.20
CA ILE A 196 -15.79 10.46 -10.43
C ILE A 196 -15.31 10.35 -8.99
N LEU A 197 -14.01 10.19 -8.78
CA LEU A 197 -13.46 10.00 -7.43
C LEU A 197 -13.52 11.28 -6.60
N VAL A 198 -13.22 12.44 -7.19
CA VAL A 198 -13.37 13.75 -6.53
C VAL A 198 -14.83 13.99 -6.13
N ASP A 199 -15.79 13.73 -7.04
CA ASP A 199 -17.22 13.86 -6.74
C ASP A 199 -17.65 12.91 -5.60
N ALA A 200 -17.21 11.67 -5.62
CA ALA A 200 -17.51 10.70 -4.57
C ALA A 200 -16.94 11.13 -3.21
N ILE A 201 -15.69 11.56 -3.15
CA ILE A 201 -15.06 12.07 -1.92
C ILE A 201 -15.82 13.27 -1.39
N THR A 202 -16.09 14.25 -2.26
CA THR A 202 -16.80 15.47 -1.87
C THR A 202 -18.19 15.20 -1.31
N ARG A 203 -18.94 14.27 -1.92
CA ARG A 203 -20.30 13.91 -1.44
C ARG A 203 -20.29 13.08 -0.17
N LEU A 204 -19.33 12.17 -0.01
CA LEU A 204 -19.31 11.27 1.14
C LEU A 204 -18.67 11.90 2.37
N LEU A 205 -17.70 12.79 2.19
CA LEU A 205 -17.00 13.47 3.27
C LEU A 205 -17.49 14.91 3.52
N GLY A 206 -18.29 15.48 2.61
CA GLY A 206 -18.85 16.81 2.71
C GLY A 206 -20.21 16.86 3.41
N LYS A 207 -20.60 18.09 3.83
CA LYS A 207 -21.95 18.41 4.34
C LYS A 207 -22.96 18.53 3.22
#